data_62cfdd0a07bcd6a497966ec193913466
#
_entry.id   62cfdd0a07bcd6a497966ec193913466
#
_cell.length_a   1.000
_cell.length_b   1.000
_cell.length_c   1.000
_cell.angle_alpha   90.00
_cell.angle_beta   90.00
_cell.angle_gamma   90.00
#
_symmetry.space_group_name_H-M   'P 1'
#
loop_
_entity.id
_entity.type
_entity.pdbx_description
1 polymer ?
#
loop_
_entity_poly.entity_id
_entity_poly.type
_entity_poly.pdbx_seq_one_letter_code
_entity_poly.pdbx_strand_id
1 'polypeptide(L)'
;MMYIQLFLSFFQISLFSFGGGYAALPLIQGQVVNVHHWLRMTEFTDLITISQMTPGPIAINAATFVGMKLTGMPGAVVATLGYITPSCIIVTIIAKLYLKYREMDMLQGILGGIRPAVVALIGSAGISILQTAFWGVSGKMVISDTSWLMVGIFVVCVILLRKVKMNPIWVMVLAGVMKVSVELVWKM
;
A
#
# COMPACT_ATOMS: atom_id res chain seq x y z
N MET A 1 -29.60 3.15 4.55
CA MET A 1 -28.61 3.63 5.54
C MET A 1 -27.21 3.05 5.33
N MET A 2 -27.08 1.77 4.93
CA MET A 2 -25.80 1.07 4.75
C MET A 2 -24.81 1.78 3.80
N TYR A 3 -25.27 2.24 2.63
CA TYR A 3 -24.43 2.94 1.65
C TYR A 3 -23.79 4.23 2.20
N ILE A 4 -24.55 5.00 2.99
CA ILE A 4 -24.05 6.25 3.59
C ILE A 4 -23.00 5.94 4.66
N GLN A 5 -23.24 4.93 5.48
CA GLN A 5 -22.27 4.49 6.48
C GLN A 5 -20.98 3.99 5.81
N LEU A 6 -21.12 3.19 4.74
CA LEU A 6 -20.00 2.67 3.98
C LEU A 6 -19.17 3.82 3.37
N PHE A 7 -19.84 4.78 2.73
CA PHE A 7 -19.19 5.97 2.18
C PHE A 7 -18.43 6.77 3.25
N LEU A 8 -19.11 7.10 4.36
CA LEU A 8 -18.52 7.91 5.44
C LEU A 8 -17.35 7.21 6.14
N SER A 9 -17.44 5.91 6.37
CA SER A 9 -16.35 5.14 6.98
C SER A 9 -15.11 5.16 6.10
N PHE A 10 -15.25 4.90 4.80
CA PHE A 10 -14.11 4.94 3.88
C PHE A 10 -13.62 6.37 3.61
N PHE A 11 -14.48 7.35 3.67
CA PHE A 11 -14.12 8.76 3.63
C PHE A 11 -13.21 9.13 4.83
N GLN A 12 -13.59 8.73 6.04
CA GLN A 12 -12.76 8.95 7.24
C GLN A 12 -11.43 8.21 7.17
N ILE A 13 -11.44 6.93 6.75
CA ILE A 13 -10.20 6.17 6.57
C ILE A 13 -9.25 6.90 5.62
N SER A 14 -9.75 7.40 4.49
CA SER A 14 -8.93 8.13 3.51
C SER A 14 -8.35 9.42 4.05
N LEU A 15 -9.12 10.17 4.86
CA LEU A 15 -8.64 11.42 5.48
C LEU A 15 -7.46 11.19 6.44
N PHE A 16 -7.47 10.08 7.18
CA PHE A 16 -6.46 9.78 8.20
C PHE A 16 -5.40 8.78 7.73
N SER A 17 -5.49 8.29 6.50
CA SER A 17 -4.53 7.34 5.93
C SER A 17 -3.30 8.06 5.38
N PHE A 18 -2.37 8.40 6.27
CA PHE A 18 -1.09 8.97 5.89
C PHE A 18 -0.02 7.88 5.84
N GLY A 19 0.82 7.85 4.79
CA GLY A 19 2.00 6.99 4.75
C GLY A 19 1.90 5.72 3.90
N GLY A 20 0.85 5.55 3.10
CA GLY A 20 0.73 4.45 2.12
C GLY A 20 -0.26 3.35 2.50
N GLY A 21 -0.38 2.33 1.62
CA GLY A 21 -1.44 1.32 1.70
C GLY A 21 -1.45 0.50 3.00
N TYR A 22 -0.30 0.17 3.55
CA TYR A 22 -0.20 -0.58 4.82
C TYR A 22 -0.60 0.27 6.03
N ALA A 23 -0.37 1.58 6.01
CA ALA A 23 -0.77 2.47 7.10
C ALA A 23 -2.30 2.62 7.21
N ALA A 24 -3.04 2.36 6.13
CA ALA A 24 -4.49 2.34 6.13
C ALA A 24 -5.08 1.09 6.79
N LEU A 25 -4.37 -0.04 6.84
CA LEU A 25 -4.90 -1.32 7.33
C LEU A 25 -5.43 -1.27 8.77
N PRO A 26 -4.72 -0.68 9.76
CA PRO A 26 -5.25 -0.54 11.11
C PRO A 26 -6.53 0.32 11.17
N LEU A 27 -6.62 1.35 10.32
CA LEU A 27 -7.81 2.21 10.25
C LEU A 27 -8.99 1.46 9.63
N ILE A 28 -8.74 0.68 8.57
CA ILE A 28 -9.76 -0.17 7.94
C ILE A 28 -10.23 -1.22 8.94
N GLN A 29 -9.31 -1.92 9.64
CA GLN A 29 -9.64 -2.88 10.69
C GLN A 29 -10.50 -2.24 11.78
N GLY A 30 -10.10 -1.07 12.26
CA GLY A 30 -10.85 -0.32 13.28
C GLY A 30 -12.29 -0.07 12.87
N GLN A 31 -12.51 0.43 11.67
CA GLN A 31 -13.85 0.74 11.16
C GLN A 31 -14.66 -0.52 10.82
N VAL A 32 -14.06 -1.46 10.11
CA VAL A 32 -14.80 -2.59 9.51
C VAL A 32 -15.02 -3.74 10.50
N VAL A 33 -14.04 -3.98 11.39
CA VAL A 33 -14.13 -5.09 12.38
C VAL A 33 -14.61 -4.59 13.73
N ASN A 34 -14.01 -3.51 14.27
CA ASN A 34 -14.23 -3.11 15.65
C ASN A 34 -15.47 -2.21 15.83
N VAL A 35 -15.70 -1.25 14.92
CA VAL A 35 -16.79 -0.28 15.05
C VAL A 35 -18.10 -0.80 14.44
N HIS A 36 -18.04 -1.21 13.20
CA HIS A 36 -19.25 -1.61 12.45
C HIS A 36 -19.51 -3.11 12.46
N HIS A 37 -18.54 -3.94 12.85
CA HIS A 37 -18.64 -5.40 12.85
C HIS A 37 -19.09 -6.00 11.51
N TRP A 38 -18.70 -5.35 10.41
CA TRP A 38 -19.04 -5.77 9.05
C TRP A 38 -18.31 -7.03 8.61
N LEU A 39 -17.09 -7.22 9.13
CA LEU A 39 -16.26 -8.40 8.88
C LEU A 39 -15.76 -9.00 10.19
N ARG A 40 -15.60 -10.32 10.21
CA ARG A 40 -14.86 -11.03 11.25
C ARG A 40 -13.37 -10.85 11.03
N MET A 41 -12.56 -11.07 12.06
CA MET A 41 -11.10 -10.94 11.95
C MET A 41 -10.49 -11.89 10.91
N THR A 42 -11.03 -13.11 10.78
CA THR A 42 -10.62 -14.08 9.76
C THR A 42 -10.86 -13.54 8.35
N GLU A 43 -12.05 -13.00 8.09
CA GLU A 43 -12.42 -12.40 6.81
C GLU A 43 -11.60 -11.15 6.48
N PHE A 44 -11.20 -10.41 7.51
CA PHE A 44 -10.29 -9.27 7.36
C PHE A 44 -8.88 -9.73 6.95
N THR A 45 -8.40 -10.86 7.46
CA THR A 45 -7.13 -11.45 7.04
C THR A 45 -7.18 -11.89 5.57
N ASP A 46 -8.29 -12.52 5.15
CA ASP A 46 -8.51 -12.88 3.74
C ASP A 46 -8.54 -11.66 2.85
N LEU A 47 -9.22 -10.57 3.29
CA LEU A 47 -9.25 -9.28 2.60
C LEU A 47 -7.84 -8.72 2.38
N ILE A 48 -6.98 -8.75 3.41
CA ILE A 48 -5.59 -8.28 3.29
C ILE A 48 -4.87 -9.10 2.21
N THR A 49 -4.98 -10.42 2.28
CA THR A 49 -4.32 -11.32 1.33
C THR A 49 -4.77 -11.05 -0.11
N ILE A 50 -6.08 -10.95 -0.35
CA ILE A 50 -6.65 -10.65 -1.68
C ILE A 50 -6.21 -9.26 -2.15
N SER A 51 -6.24 -8.25 -1.25
CA SER A 51 -5.84 -6.88 -1.59
C SER A 51 -4.36 -6.77 -1.96
N GLN A 52 -3.50 -7.63 -1.40
CA GLN A 52 -2.08 -7.68 -1.75
C GLN A 52 -1.83 -8.40 -3.08
N MET A 53 -2.65 -9.38 -3.43
CA MET A 53 -2.55 -10.10 -4.71
C MET A 53 -3.14 -9.30 -5.88
N THR A 54 -4.04 -8.37 -5.60
CA THR A 54 -4.69 -7.54 -6.61
C THR A 54 -3.80 -6.35 -6.95
N PRO A 55 -3.48 -6.09 -8.24
CA PRO A 55 -2.67 -4.94 -8.62
C PRO A 55 -3.42 -3.64 -8.32
N GLY A 56 -2.77 -2.73 -7.57
CA GLY A 56 -3.33 -1.44 -7.20
C GLY A 56 -3.11 -1.07 -5.72
N PRO A 57 -3.60 0.10 -5.28
CA PRO A 57 -3.50 0.52 -3.89
C PRO A 57 -4.30 -0.40 -2.96
N ILE A 58 -3.63 -1.01 -1.97
CA ILE A 58 -4.24 -1.97 -1.02
C ILE A 58 -5.53 -1.42 -0.40
N ALA A 59 -5.54 -0.14 -0.01
CA ALA A 59 -6.69 0.47 0.63
C ALA A 59 -7.90 0.63 -0.30
N ILE A 60 -7.68 0.89 -1.60
CA ILE A 60 -8.76 0.93 -2.61
C ILE A 60 -9.28 -0.49 -2.86
N ASN A 61 -8.39 -1.47 -2.99
CA ASN A 61 -8.78 -2.87 -3.15
C ASN A 61 -9.60 -3.36 -1.95
N ALA A 62 -9.17 -2.99 -0.73
CA ALA A 62 -9.90 -3.28 0.50
C ALA A 62 -11.29 -2.61 0.54
N ALA A 63 -11.40 -1.35 0.15
CA ALA A 63 -12.66 -0.63 0.08
C ALA A 63 -13.64 -1.32 -0.90
N THR A 64 -13.14 -1.65 -2.08
CA THR A 64 -13.93 -2.37 -3.11
C THR A 64 -14.39 -3.73 -2.60
N PHE A 65 -13.50 -4.49 -1.95
CA PHE A 65 -13.82 -5.81 -1.41
C PHE A 65 -14.89 -5.74 -0.32
N VAL A 66 -14.73 -4.83 0.66
CA VAL A 66 -15.72 -4.64 1.73
C VAL A 66 -17.08 -4.24 1.15
N GLY A 67 -17.08 -3.28 0.22
CA GLY A 67 -18.30 -2.83 -0.44
C GLY A 67 -19.00 -3.94 -1.22
N MET A 68 -18.22 -4.74 -1.97
CA MET A 68 -18.74 -5.89 -2.72
C MET A 68 -19.37 -6.93 -1.80
N LYS A 69 -18.71 -7.21 -0.67
CA LYS A 69 -19.17 -8.22 0.29
C LYS A 69 -20.45 -7.82 1.00
N LEU A 70 -20.61 -6.54 1.34
CA LEU A 70 -21.75 -6.05 2.12
C LEU A 70 -23.01 -5.84 1.28
N THR A 71 -22.86 -5.23 0.11
CA THR A 71 -24.02 -4.79 -0.70
C THR A 71 -23.82 -5.01 -2.19
N GLY A 72 -22.84 -5.84 -2.58
CA GLY A 72 -22.56 -6.16 -3.98
C GLY A 72 -21.92 -5.02 -4.76
N MET A 73 -22.08 -5.03 -6.08
CA MET A 73 -21.47 -4.03 -6.98
C MET A 73 -21.75 -2.57 -6.59
N PRO A 74 -22.99 -2.16 -6.22
CA PRO A 74 -23.23 -0.78 -5.81
C PRO A 74 -22.42 -0.40 -4.57
N GLY A 75 -22.27 -1.33 -3.62
CA GLY A 75 -21.46 -1.10 -2.43
C GLY A 75 -19.97 -0.93 -2.73
N ALA A 76 -19.44 -1.71 -3.65
CA ALA A 76 -18.07 -1.57 -4.11
C ALA A 76 -17.80 -0.17 -4.67
N VAL A 77 -18.70 0.32 -5.52
CA VAL A 77 -18.61 1.68 -6.10
C VAL A 77 -18.66 2.74 -5.01
N VAL A 78 -19.64 2.66 -4.09
CA VAL A 78 -19.84 3.64 -3.01
C VAL A 78 -18.64 3.68 -2.06
N ALA A 79 -18.11 2.52 -1.65
CA ALA A 79 -16.95 2.44 -0.77
C ALA A 79 -15.69 3.03 -1.43
N THR A 80 -15.47 2.68 -2.69
CA THR A 80 -14.34 3.19 -3.48
C THR A 80 -14.43 4.70 -3.69
N LEU A 81 -15.60 5.22 -4.04
CA LEU A 81 -15.84 6.66 -4.16
C LEU A 81 -15.64 7.36 -2.81
N GLY A 82 -16.12 6.77 -1.71
CA GLY A 82 -15.89 7.28 -0.37
C GLY A 82 -14.39 7.43 -0.06
N TYR A 83 -13.59 6.43 -0.42
CA TYR A 83 -12.14 6.48 -0.21
C TYR A 83 -11.42 7.50 -1.10
N ILE A 84 -11.81 7.65 -2.36
CA ILE A 84 -11.14 8.55 -3.33
C ILE A 84 -11.53 10.02 -3.12
N THR A 85 -12.76 10.30 -2.73
CA THR A 85 -13.31 11.66 -2.67
C THR A 85 -12.47 12.64 -1.83
N PRO A 86 -12.04 12.32 -0.59
CA PRO A 86 -11.23 13.27 0.20
C PRO A 86 -9.92 13.63 -0.48
N SER A 87 -9.24 12.64 -1.04
CA SER A 87 -7.97 12.83 -1.74
C SER A 87 -8.15 13.74 -2.96
N CYS A 88 -9.21 13.54 -3.75
CA CYS A 88 -9.52 14.39 -4.89
C CYS A 88 -9.81 15.84 -4.47
N ILE A 89 -10.57 16.03 -3.40
CA ILE A 89 -10.90 17.39 -2.88
C ILE A 89 -9.61 18.07 -2.42
N ILE A 90 -8.81 17.41 -1.58
CA ILE A 90 -7.59 18.00 -1.02
C ILE A 90 -6.61 18.36 -2.14
N VAL A 91 -6.34 17.42 -3.06
CA VAL A 91 -5.40 17.64 -4.17
C VAL A 91 -5.89 18.79 -5.07
N THR A 92 -7.19 18.87 -5.35
CA THR A 92 -7.76 19.95 -6.18
C THR A 92 -7.63 21.30 -5.50
N ILE A 93 -7.88 21.39 -4.20
CA ILE A 93 -7.71 22.64 -3.42
C ILE A 93 -6.23 23.04 -3.42
N ILE A 94 -5.32 22.10 -3.11
CA ILE A 94 -3.88 22.37 -3.10
C ILE A 94 -3.40 22.81 -4.48
N ALA A 95 -3.84 22.16 -5.57
CA ALA A 95 -3.47 22.52 -6.92
C ALA A 95 -3.93 23.95 -7.28
N LYS A 96 -5.16 24.33 -6.92
CA LYS A 96 -5.66 25.71 -7.14
C LYS A 96 -4.84 26.73 -6.34
N LEU A 97 -4.54 26.44 -5.08
CA LEU A 97 -3.72 27.30 -4.24
C LEU A 97 -2.31 27.43 -4.81
N TYR A 98 -1.72 26.31 -5.23
CA TYR A 98 -0.40 26.29 -5.85
C TYR A 98 -0.35 27.15 -7.12
N LEU A 99 -1.30 27.01 -8.03
CA LEU A 99 -1.35 27.81 -9.26
C LEU A 99 -1.50 29.29 -8.99
N LYS A 100 -2.22 29.66 -7.93
CA LYS A 100 -2.45 31.06 -7.54
C LYS A 100 -1.23 31.69 -6.85
N TYR A 101 -0.51 30.93 -6.04
CA TYR A 101 0.54 31.42 -5.14
C TYR A 101 1.93 30.87 -5.45
N ARG A 102 2.13 30.25 -6.60
CA ARG A 102 3.40 29.55 -6.96
C ARG A 102 4.65 30.43 -6.93
N GLU A 103 4.50 31.76 -7.05
CA GLU A 103 5.60 32.74 -7.05
C GLU A 103 5.97 33.22 -5.64
N MET A 104 5.23 32.80 -4.61
CA MET A 104 5.54 33.17 -3.22
C MET A 104 6.70 32.32 -2.69
N ASP A 105 7.77 32.97 -2.22
CA ASP A 105 8.95 32.31 -1.64
C ASP A 105 8.59 31.38 -0.48
N MET A 106 7.59 31.75 0.32
CA MET A 106 7.10 30.94 1.43
C MET A 106 6.54 29.59 0.95
N LEU A 107 5.78 29.57 -0.14
CA LEU A 107 5.23 28.31 -0.69
C LEU A 107 6.33 27.43 -1.26
N GLN A 108 7.31 28.01 -1.94
CA GLN A 108 8.47 27.28 -2.45
C GLN A 108 9.31 26.72 -1.30
N GLY A 109 9.47 27.46 -0.22
CA GLY A 109 10.14 27.00 0.99
C GLY A 109 9.44 25.79 1.62
N ILE A 110 8.12 25.82 1.76
CA ILE A 110 7.30 24.70 2.28
C ILE A 110 7.44 23.47 1.38
N LEU A 111 7.29 23.64 0.07
CA LEU A 111 7.44 22.53 -0.88
C LEU A 111 8.86 21.97 -0.91
N GLY A 112 9.87 22.83 -0.76
CA GLY A 112 11.27 22.42 -0.61
C GLY A 112 11.49 21.56 0.63
N GLY A 113 10.83 21.89 1.74
CA GLY A 113 10.89 21.12 2.99
C GLY A 113 10.15 19.77 2.92
N ILE A 114 9.10 19.66 2.12
CA ILE A 114 8.34 18.40 1.95
C ILE A 114 9.14 17.36 1.14
N ARG A 115 9.97 17.77 0.19
CA ARG A 115 10.75 16.85 -0.65
C ARG A 115 11.62 15.86 0.15
N PRO A 116 12.45 16.28 1.11
CA PRO A 116 13.22 15.33 1.92
C PRO A 116 12.33 14.43 2.80
N ALA A 117 11.19 14.93 3.28
CA ALA A 117 10.24 14.11 4.03
C ALA A 117 9.64 12.98 3.17
N VAL A 118 9.27 13.26 1.92
CA VAL A 118 8.79 12.24 0.98
C VAL A 118 9.87 11.21 0.69
N VAL A 119 11.12 11.63 0.49
CA VAL A 119 12.25 10.69 0.29
C VAL A 119 12.44 9.80 1.51
N ALA A 120 12.37 10.37 2.72
CA ALA A 120 12.48 9.61 3.97
C ALA A 120 11.32 8.59 4.13
N LEU A 121 10.09 8.97 3.78
CA LEU A 121 8.93 8.06 3.81
C LEU A 121 9.09 6.90 2.82
N ILE A 122 9.54 7.18 1.59
CA ILE A 122 9.82 6.15 0.59
C ILE A 122 10.95 5.22 1.08
N GLY A 123 12.00 5.78 1.65
CA GLY A 123 13.09 5.00 2.24
C GLY A 123 12.63 4.11 3.39
N SER A 124 11.83 4.65 4.30
CA SER A 124 11.25 3.88 5.42
C SER A 124 10.35 2.75 4.92
N ALA A 125 9.50 3.01 3.93
CA ALA A 125 8.67 1.97 3.31
C ALA A 125 9.52 0.88 2.66
N GLY A 126 10.58 1.27 1.94
CA GLY A 126 11.53 0.33 1.34
C GLY A 126 12.20 -0.56 2.38
N ILE A 127 12.65 0.00 3.50
CA ILE A 127 13.24 -0.76 4.61
C ILE A 127 12.21 -1.73 5.21
N SER A 128 10.97 -1.30 5.42
CA SER A 128 9.90 -2.16 5.94
C SER A 128 9.60 -3.35 5.02
N ILE A 129 9.58 -3.12 3.71
CA ILE A 129 9.40 -4.18 2.71
C ILE A 129 10.58 -5.17 2.75
N LEU A 130 11.82 -4.67 2.83
CA LEU A 130 13.01 -5.52 2.95
C LEU A 130 13.00 -6.35 4.23
N GLN A 131 12.61 -5.74 5.37
CA GLN A 131 12.47 -6.45 6.63
C GLN A 131 11.47 -7.60 6.50
N THR A 132 10.30 -7.34 5.93
CA THR A 132 9.28 -8.37 5.72
C THR A 132 9.75 -9.46 4.76
N ALA A 133 10.50 -9.11 3.71
CA ALA A 133 11.01 -10.06 2.74
C ALA A 133 12.11 -10.97 3.32
N PHE A 134 12.97 -10.45 4.21
CA PHE A 134 14.12 -11.18 4.74
C PHE A 134 13.81 -11.95 6.02
N TRP A 135 12.96 -11.40 6.91
CA TRP A 135 12.65 -11.95 8.25
C TRP A 135 11.17 -12.33 8.44
N GLY A 136 10.33 -12.16 7.40
CA GLY A 136 8.90 -12.44 7.49
C GLY A 136 8.13 -11.42 8.35
N VAL A 137 6.86 -11.74 8.62
CA VAL A 137 5.93 -10.84 9.34
C VAL A 137 6.27 -10.71 10.84
N SER A 138 7.05 -11.63 11.39
CA SER A 138 7.38 -11.68 12.84
C SER A 138 8.33 -10.58 13.31
N GLY A 139 8.97 -9.85 12.41
CA GLY A 139 9.76 -8.64 12.70
C GLY A 139 11.01 -8.82 13.59
N LYS A 140 11.29 -10.04 14.07
CA LYS A 140 12.50 -10.31 14.86
C LYS A 140 13.68 -10.48 13.91
N MET A 141 14.58 -9.51 13.91
CA MET A 141 15.85 -9.58 13.18
C MET A 141 16.79 -10.59 13.81
N VAL A 142 16.61 -11.87 13.50
CA VAL A 142 17.51 -12.94 13.93
C VAL A 142 18.27 -13.43 12.70
N ILE A 143 19.59 -13.41 12.75
CA ILE A 143 20.46 -13.78 11.62
C ILE A 143 20.21 -15.24 11.19
N SER A 144 19.84 -16.11 12.13
CA SER A 144 19.54 -17.53 11.84
C SER A 144 18.27 -17.73 11.00
N ASP A 145 17.31 -16.80 11.08
CA ASP A 145 16.02 -16.89 10.38
C ASP A 145 16.01 -16.07 9.07
N THR A 146 17.17 -15.55 8.67
CA THR A 146 17.29 -14.74 7.45
C THR A 146 17.19 -15.63 6.22
N SER A 147 16.27 -15.34 5.33
CA SER A 147 16.15 -16.02 4.04
C SER A 147 17.25 -15.58 3.07
N TRP A 148 18.42 -16.23 3.15
CA TRP A 148 19.58 -15.94 2.30
C TRP A 148 19.26 -16.01 0.80
N LEU A 149 18.30 -16.83 0.44
CA LEU A 149 17.78 -16.90 -0.92
C LEU A 149 17.20 -15.54 -1.37
N MET A 150 16.37 -14.90 -0.53
CA MET A 150 15.77 -13.60 -0.84
C MET A 150 16.81 -12.50 -0.92
N VAL A 151 17.83 -12.56 -0.07
CA VAL A 151 18.96 -11.62 -0.12
C VAL A 151 19.72 -11.77 -1.45
N GLY A 152 19.97 -13.01 -1.90
CA GLY A 152 20.62 -13.27 -3.18
C GLY A 152 19.82 -12.75 -4.37
N ILE A 153 18.52 -13.04 -4.43
CA ILE A 153 17.62 -12.54 -5.47
C ILE A 153 17.59 -11.00 -5.47
N PHE A 154 17.52 -10.38 -4.29
CA PHE A 154 17.54 -8.91 -4.17
C PHE A 154 18.81 -8.30 -4.74
N VAL A 155 19.99 -8.84 -4.41
CA VAL A 155 21.28 -8.35 -4.93
C VAL A 155 21.33 -8.48 -6.45
N VAL A 156 20.90 -9.60 -7.00
CA VAL A 156 20.85 -9.82 -8.46
C VAL A 156 19.91 -8.80 -9.12
N CYS A 157 18.72 -8.57 -8.57
CA CYS A 157 17.77 -7.60 -9.09
C CYS A 157 18.34 -6.17 -9.07
N VAL A 158 19.03 -5.77 -8.00
CA VAL A 158 19.66 -4.45 -7.90
C VAL A 158 20.78 -4.29 -8.95
N ILE A 159 21.57 -5.32 -9.18
CA ILE A 159 22.62 -5.30 -10.21
C ILE A 159 22.01 -5.17 -11.60
N LEU A 160 20.96 -5.95 -11.90
CA LEU A 160 20.24 -5.89 -13.18
C LEU A 160 19.64 -4.49 -13.43
N LEU A 161 19.00 -3.91 -12.42
CA LEU A 161 18.43 -2.56 -12.52
C LEU A 161 19.50 -1.48 -12.70
N ARG A 162 20.63 -1.57 -11.96
CA ARG A 162 21.66 -0.53 -11.98
C ARG A 162 22.64 -0.66 -13.15
N LYS A 163 23.17 -1.86 -13.43
CA LYS A 163 24.17 -2.09 -14.47
C LYS A 163 23.57 -2.31 -15.85
N VAL A 164 22.54 -3.15 -15.95
CA VAL A 164 21.94 -3.52 -17.23
C VAL A 164 20.83 -2.54 -17.65
N LYS A 165 20.36 -1.68 -16.72
CA LYS A 165 19.26 -0.72 -16.94
C LYS A 165 18.01 -1.36 -17.55
N MET A 166 17.72 -2.60 -17.16
CA MET A 166 16.54 -3.33 -17.60
C MET A 166 15.25 -2.68 -17.10
N ASN A 167 14.18 -2.84 -17.85
CA ASN A 167 12.86 -2.39 -17.43
C ASN A 167 12.47 -3.08 -16.11
N PRO A 168 12.03 -2.34 -15.06
CA PRO A 168 11.67 -2.90 -13.77
C PRO A 168 10.66 -4.05 -13.84
N ILE A 169 9.72 -4.02 -14.79
CA ILE A 169 8.71 -5.07 -14.98
C ILE A 169 9.37 -6.41 -15.29
N TRP A 170 10.36 -6.44 -16.20
CA TRP A 170 11.08 -7.66 -16.54
C TRP A 170 11.92 -8.19 -15.39
N VAL A 171 12.50 -7.30 -14.58
CA VAL A 171 13.26 -7.70 -13.38
C VAL A 171 12.33 -8.33 -12.35
N MET A 172 11.11 -7.80 -12.16
CA MET A 172 10.10 -8.39 -11.26
C MET A 172 9.67 -9.79 -11.72
N VAL A 173 9.38 -9.97 -13.01
CA VAL A 173 9.04 -11.29 -13.59
C VAL A 173 10.18 -12.28 -13.37
N LEU A 174 11.42 -11.85 -13.65
CA LEU A 174 12.60 -12.69 -13.50
C LEU A 174 12.84 -13.10 -12.04
N ALA A 175 12.66 -12.15 -11.09
CA ALA A 175 12.74 -12.45 -9.66
C ALA A 175 11.69 -13.47 -9.21
N GLY A 176 10.46 -13.35 -9.71
CA GLY A 176 9.38 -14.31 -9.44
C GLY A 176 9.71 -15.70 -9.96
N VAL A 177 10.18 -15.81 -11.21
CA VAL A 177 10.61 -17.09 -11.83
C VAL A 177 11.77 -17.70 -11.07
N MET A 178 12.78 -16.91 -10.70
CA MET A 178 13.92 -17.39 -9.90
C MET A 178 13.47 -17.96 -8.55
N LYS A 179 12.57 -17.28 -7.84
CA LYS A 179 12.05 -17.77 -6.56
C LYS A 179 11.35 -19.11 -6.72
N VAL A 180 10.41 -19.22 -7.67
CA VAL A 180 9.66 -20.45 -7.93
C VAL A 180 10.57 -21.59 -8.34
N SER A 181 11.55 -21.34 -9.21
CA SER A 181 12.50 -22.36 -9.66
C SER A 181 13.32 -22.93 -8.51
N VAL A 182 13.79 -22.08 -7.60
CA VAL A 182 14.59 -22.54 -6.45
C VAL A 182 13.71 -23.29 -5.44
N GLU A 183 12.48 -22.84 -5.19
CA GLU A 183 11.55 -23.56 -4.29
C GLU A 183 11.16 -24.94 -4.85
N LEU A 184 11.00 -25.08 -6.18
CA LEU A 184 10.73 -26.37 -6.82
C LEU A 184 11.92 -27.33 -6.70
N VAL A 185 13.14 -26.85 -6.88
CA VAL A 185 14.36 -27.66 -6.74
C VAL A 185 14.61 -28.10 -5.29
N TRP A 186 14.23 -27.28 -4.31
CA TRP A 186 14.40 -27.61 -2.88
C TRP A 186 13.31 -28.53 -2.32
N LYS A 187 12.17 -28.65 -3.02
CA LYS A 187 11.07 -29.58 -2.64
C LYS A 187 11.18 -30.96 -3.32
N MET A 188 12.08 -31.13 -4.28
CA MET A 188 12.43 -32.43 -4.89
C MET A 188 13.57 -33.09 -4.11
#